data_5ff54f6cb913d289099216bcae63d9f5
#
_entry.id   5ff54f6cb913d289099216bcae63d9f5
#
_cell.length_a   1.000
_cell.length_b   1.000
_cell.length_c   1.000
_cell.angle_alpha   90.00
_cell.angle_beta   90.00
_cell.angle_gamma   90.00
#
_symmetry.space_group_name_H-M   'P 1'
#
loop_
_entity.id
_entity.type
_entity.pdbx_description
1 polymer ?
#
loop_
_entity_poly.entity_id
_entity_poly.type
_entity_poly.pdbx_seq_one_letter_code
_entity_poly.pdbx_strand_id
1 'polypeptide(L)'
;MNLLLFLIGIMTGAFYSVSTLLNQMILTYYEGEEVNAGRIGLTLVVAGMVGSILCGLWLDYTKTYKQTTLIVYILSFVGMLIFTFTLDLQYISVVFVTGGILGFFMTGYLPLGFEFAVEITYPESEGTSSGLLNAAAQIFGIWFTLAQGKLMSDYDPMAGNIFLCAWMFLGIILTALIKSDLRRHNINMGLTNGDIKAVTVDSLMDQKPRVVMLSKQSESSL
;
A
#
# COMPACT_ATOMS: atom_id res chain seq x y z
N MET A 1 -10.18 10.11 3.34
CA MET A 1 -10.26 9.72 1.92
C MET A 1 -9.21 10.42 1.05
N ASN A 2 -9.17 11.76 0.99
CA ASN A 2 -8.24 12.48 0.09
C ASN A 2 -6.76 12.17 0.30
N LEU A 3 -6.29 12.06 1.54
CA LEU A 3 -4.90 11.73 1.86
C LEU A 3 -4.52 10.31 1.40
N LEU A 4 -5.43 9.35 1.57
CA LEU A 4 -5.21 7.97 1.16
C LEU A 4 -5.15 7.82 -0.37
N LEU A 5 -6.06 8.51 -1.10
CA LEU A 5 -6.04 8.59 -2.56
C LEU A 5 -4.70 9.14 -3.06
N PHE A 6 -4.20 10.18 -2.40
CA PHE A 6 -2.92 10.79 -2.72
C PHE A 6 -1.76 9.82 -2.51
N LEU A 7 -1.74 9.09 -1.39
CA LEU A 7 -0.68 8.13 -1.07
C LEU A 7 -0.61 6.94 -2.03
N ILE A 8 -1.76 6.34 -2.31
CA ILE A 8 -1.85 5.22 -3.24
C ILE A 8 -1.52 5.70 -4.65
N GLY A 9 -1.97 6.93 -5.00
CA GLY A 9 -1.63 7.58 -6.25
C GLY A 9 -0.13 7.76 -6.43
N ILE A 10 0.61 8.21 -5.41
CA ILE A 10 2.07 8.36 -5.45
C ILE A 10 2.74 7.02 -5.72
N MET A 11 2.45 5.99 -4.94
CA MET A 11 3.13 4.69 -5.07
C MET A 11 2.80 4.02 -6.41
N THR A 12 1.52 3.96 -6.77
CA THR A 12 1.08 3.34 -8.01
C THR A 12 1.54 4.14 -9.22
N GLY A 13 1.51 5.48 -9.13
CA GLY A 13 2.03 6.37 -10.15
C GLY A 13 3.53 6.21 -10.36
N ALA A 14 4.31 6.08 -9.29
CA ALA A 14 5.74 5.79 -9.35
C ALA A 14 5.99 4.43 -10.02
N PHE A 15 5.22 3.40 -9.70
CA PHE A 15 5.30 2.10 -10.35
C PHE A 15 5.03 2.18 -11.85
N TYR A 16 4.00 2.89 -12.28
CA TYR A 16 3.69 3.09 -13.70
C TYR A 16 4.79 3.84 -14.42
N SER A 17 5.35 4.88 -13.80
CA SER A 17 6.44 5.65 -14.36
C SER A 17 7.71 4.81 -14.55
N VAL A 18 8.12 4.06 -13.52
CA VAL A 18 9.27 3.14 -13.60
C VAL A 18 9.04 2.09 -14.68
N SER A 19 7.88 1.46 -14.71
CA SER A 19 7.57 0.41 -15.70
C SER A 19 7.59 0.93 -17.13
N THR A 20 7.09 2.14 -17.36
CA THR A 20 7.02 2.77 -18.68
C THR A 20 8.40 3.19 -19.17
N LEU A 21 9.23 3.76 -18.29
CA LEU A 21 10.55 4.31 -18.64
C LEU A 21 11.69 3.32 -18.42
N LEU A 22 11.40 2.10 -17.92
CA LEU A 22 12.42 1.10 -17.57
C LEU A 22 13.38 0.82 -18.73
N ASN A 23 12.85 0.60 -19.92
CA ASN A 23 13.65 0.34 -21.12
C ASN A 23 14.61 1.52 -21.43
N GLN A 24 14.09 2.76 -21.36
CA GLN A 24 14.88 3.95 -21.58
C GLN A 24 15.96 4.11 -20.50
N MET A 25 15.64 3.87 -19.23
CA MET A 25 16.62 3.93 -18.14
C MET A 25 17.76 2.93 -18.33
N ILE A 26 17.45 1.70 -18.72
CA ILE A 26 18.46 0.65 -18.91
C ILE A 26 19.30 0.95 -20.12
N LEU A 27 18.72 1.30 -21.26
CA LEU A 27 19.47 1.55 -22.50
C LEU A 27 20.39 2.77 -22.42
N THR A 28 20.13 3.72 -21.54
CA THR A 28 21.03 4.86 -21.32
C THR A 28 22.38 4.41 -20.74
N TYR A 29 22.39 3.39 -19.89
CA TYR A 29 23.63 2.87 -19.27
C TYR A 29 24.17 1.61 -19.96
N TYR A 30 23.31 0.88 -20.67
CA TYR A 30 23.61 -0.41 -21.31
C TYR A 30 23.18 -0.37 -22.77
N GLU A 31 23.92 0.33 -23.61
CA GLU A 31 23.64 0.43 -25.05
C GLU A 31 23.65 -0.96 -25.72
N GLY A 32 22.64 -1.25 -26.54
CA GLY A 32 22.54 -2.51 -27.26
C GLY A 32 21.97 -3.68 -26.46
N GLU A 33 21.55 -3.47 -25.21
CA GLU A 33 21.01 -4.51 -24.31
C GLU A 33 19.47 -4.49 -24.26
N GLU A 34 18.80 -4.21 -25.41
CA GLU A 34 17.31 -4.14 -25.47
C GLU A 34 16.65 -5.43 -24.99
N VAL A 35 17.23 -6.58 -25.35
CA VAL A 35 16.70 -7.90 -24.95
C VAL A 35 16.77 -8.09 -23.45
N ASN A 36 17.87 -7.67 -22.83
CA ASN A 36 18.03 -7.76 -21.39
C ASN A 36 17.17 -6.72 -20.65
N ALA A 37 16.97 -5.53 -21.22
CA ALA A 37 16.00 -4.57 -20.68
C ALA A 37 14.58 -5.13 -20.65
N GLY A 38 14.15 -5.81 -21.73
CA GLY A 38 12.88 -6.52 -21.77
C GLY A 38 12.79 -7.67 -20.75
N ARG A 39 13.88 -8.43 -20.56
CA ARG A 39 13.95 -9.51 -19.55
C ARG A 39 13.90 -8.96 -18.12
N ILE A 40 14.53 -7.81 -17.83
CA ILE A 40 14.45 -7.13 -16.54
C ILE A 40 13.02 -6.69 -16.29
N GLY A 41 12.33 -6.13 -17.29
CA GLY A 41 10.91 -5.79 -17.20
C GLY A 41 10.04 -7.02 -16.89
N LEU A 42 10.28 -8.15 -17.55
CA LEU A 42 9.60 -9.42 -17.26
C LEU A 42 9.89 -9.89 -15.82
N THR A 43 11.14 -9.84 -15.38
CA THR A 43 11.52 -10.20 -14.01
C THR A 43 10.81 -9.34 -12.97
N LEU A 44 10.70 -8.04 -13.22
CA LEU A 44 9.97 -7.10 -12.36
C LEU A 44 8.50 -7.49 -12.25
N VAL A 45 7.84 -7.85 -13.35
CA VAL A 45 6.43 -8.25 -13.35
C VAL A 45 6.23 -9.60 -12.65
N VAL A 46 7.05 -10.61 -12.96
CA VAL A 46 6.96 -11.95 -12.36
C VAL A 46 7.22 -11.90 -10.87
N ALA A 47 8.28 -11.21 -10.44
CA ALA A 47 8.56 -10.99 -9.03
C ALA A 47 7.42 -10.22 -8.34
N GLY A 48 6.83 -9.25 -9.05
CA GLY A 48 5.68 -8.49 -8.58
C GLY A 48 4.42 -9.34 -8.38
N MET A 49 4.13 -10.28 -9.28
CA MET A 49 3.02 -11.23 -9.09
C MET A 49 3.22 -12.08 -7.83
N VAL A 50 4.42 -12.61 -7.63
CA VAL A 50 4.75 -13.35 -6.39
C VAL A 50 4.60 -12.44 -5.16
N GLY A 51 5.12 -11.22 -5.24
CA GLY A 51 5.01 -10.22 -4.17
C GLY A 51 3.57 -9.90 -3.80
N SER A 52 2.69 -9.69 -4.78
CA SER A 52 1.28 -9.37 -4.53
C SER A 52 0.53 -10.54 -3.86
N ILE A 53 0.81 -11.78 -4.27
CA ILE A 53 0.23 -12.97 -3.64
C ILE A 53 0.69 -13.09 -2.18
N LEU A 54 2.00 -13.00 -1.94
CA LEU A 54 2.55 -13.14 -0.59
C LEU A 54 2.11 -12.02 0.35
N CYS A 55 2.12 -10.77 -0.13
CA CYS A 55 1.65 -9.63 0.65
C CYS A 55 0.15 -9.71 0.94
N GLY A 56 -0.66 -10.14 -0.02
CA GLY A 56 -2.10 -10.37 0.17
C GLY A 56 -2.37 -11.45 1.22
N LEU A 57 -1.73 -12.62 1.11
CA LEU A 57 -1.83 -13.70 2.11
C LEU A 57 -1.38 -13.26 3.51
N TRP A 58 -0.28 -12.50 3.58
CA TRP A 58 0.19 -11.94 4.85
C TRP A 58 -0.84 -11.00 5.48
N LEU A 59 -1.46 -10.14 4.68
CA LEU A 59 -2.49 -9.23 5.15
C LEU A 59 -3.74 -9.99 5.64
N ASP A 60 -4.16 -11.01 4.90
CA ASP A 60 -5.31 -11.86 5.28
C ASP A 60 -5.09 -12.59 6.59
N TYR A 61 -3.86 -13.02 6.83
CA TYR A 61 -3.48 -13.71 8.07
C TYR A 61 -3.37 -12.76 9.26
N THR A 62 -2.72 -11.60 9.09
CA THR A 62 -2.39 -10.70 10.21
C THR A 62 -3.45 -9.64 10.48
N LYS A 63 -4.25 -9.26 9.47
CA LYS A 63 -5.24 -8.16 9.52
C LYS A 63 -4.65 -6.81 9.96
N THR A 64 -3.32 -6.65 9.87
CA THR A 64 -2.59 -5.44 10.25
C THR A 64 -2.40 -4.50 9.07
N TYR A 65 -3.49 -3.92 8.56
CA TYR A 65 -3.53 -3.12 7.32
C TYR A 65 -2.50 -1.99 7.30
N LYS A 66 -2.52 -1.11 8.31
CA LYS A 66 -1.63 0.06 8.35
C LYS A 66 -0.15 -0.33 8.46
N GLN A 67 0.18 -1.26 9.35
CA GLN A 67 1.57 -1.66 9.60
C GLN A 67 2.16 -2.35 8.38
N THR A 68 1.43 -3.31 7.80
CA THR A 68 1.86 -4.03 6.61
C THR A 68 2.04 -3.08 5.42
N THR A 69 1.07 -2.19 5.19
CA THR A 69 1.14 -1.19 4.13
C THR A 69 2.35 -0.26 4.29
N LEU A 70 2.62 0.23 5.50
CA LEU A 70 3.76 1.08 5.79
C LEU A 70 5.10 0.35 5.57
N ILE A 71 5.23 -0.89 6.06
CA ILE A 71 6.44 -1.69 5.89
C ILE A 71 6.72 -1.94 4.41
N VAL A 72 5.73 -2.37 3.64
CA VAL A 72 5.89 -2.63 2.21
C VAL A 72 6.21 -1.33 1.46
N TYR A 73 5.64 -0.20 1.87
CA TYR A 73 5.97 1.11 1.31
C TYR A 73 7.45 1.48 1.55
N ILE A 74 7.94 1.31 2.77
CA ILE A 74 9.35 1.56 3.12
C ILE A 74 10.27 0.62 2.32
N LEU A 75 9.93 -0.67 2.21
CA LEU A 75 10.71 -1.62 1.44
C LEU A 75 10.72 -1.30 -0.06
N SER A 76 9.61 -0.81 -0.60
CA SER A 76 9.55 -0.31 -1.98
C SER A 76 10.45 0.91 -2.19
N PHE A 77 10.46 1.84 -1.25
CA PHE A 77 11.34 3.02 -1.28
C PHE A 77 12.82 2.63 -1.22
N VAL A 78 13.19 1.73 -0.31
CA VAL A 78 14.56 1.20 -0.21
C VAL A 78 14.94 0.46 -1.49
N GLY A 79 14.03 -0.36 -2.05
CA GLY A 79 14.23 -1.02 -3.34
C GLY A 79 14.46 -0.04 -4.48
N MET A 80 13.72 1.07 -4.51
CA MET A 80 13.91 2.12 -5.52
C MET A 80 15.27 2.84 -5.38
N LEU A 81 15.71 3.10 -4.14
CA LEU A 81 17.05 3.66 -3.89
C LEU A 81 18.13 2.69 -4.37
N ILE A 82 18.06 1.42 -4.00
CA ILE A 82 19.04 0.41 -4.41
C ILE A 82 19.06 0.29 -5.93
N PHE A 83 17.89 0.22 -6.58
CA PHE A 83 17.79 0.15 -8.04
C PHE A 83 18.45 1.37 -8.70
N THR A 84 18.17 2.59 -8.19
CA THR A 84 18.72 3.84 -8.71
C THR A 84 20.24 3.85 -8.66
N PHE A 85 20.84 3.49 -7.54
CA PHE A 85 22.29 3.51 -7.38
C PHE A 85 23.00 2.32 -8.03
N THR A 86 22.30 1.24 -8.32
CA THR A 86 22.89 0.06 -8.98
C THR A 86 22.81 0.11 -10.50
N LEU A 87 22.01 1.02 -11.08
CA LEU A 87 21.92 1.20 -12.52
C LEU A 87 23.26 1.60 -13.15
N ASP A 88 24.05 2.44 -12.48
CA ASP A 88 25.33 2.96 -12.98
C ASP A 88 26.53 2.01 -12.74
N LEU A 89 26.34 0.90 -12.04
CA LEU A 89 27.43 -0.03 -11.71
C LEU A 89 27.94 -0.84 -12.91
N GLN A 90 27.31 -0.74 -14.09
CA GLN A 90 27.63 -1.47 -15.31
C GLN A 90 27.60 -3.00 -15.20
N TYR A 91 26.95 -3.53 -14.17
CA TYR A 91 26.69 -4.96 -13.97
C TYR A 91 25.21 -5.28 -14.18
N ILE A 92 24.84 -5.69 -15.39
CA ILE A 92 23.44 -5.95 -15.73
C ILE A 92 22.77 -7.01 -14.82
N SER A 93 23.55 -7.98 -14.32
CA SER A 93 23.05 -9.00 -13.39
C SER A 93 22.55 -8.39 -12.07
N VAL A 94 23.18 -7.32 -11.59
CA VAL A 94 22.76 -6.59 -10.39
C VAL A 94 21.45 -5.87 -10.65
N VAL A 95 21.27 -5.31 -11.86
CA VAL A 95 20.02 -4.65 -12.26
C VAL A 95 18.87 -5.65 -12.34
N PHE A 96 19.10 -6.90 -12.76
CA PHE A 96 18.09 -7.96 -12.71
C PHE A 96 17.60 -8.22 -11.28
N VAL A 97 18.53 -8.37 -10.32
CA VAL A 97 18.19 -8.66 -8.93
C VAL A 97 17.47 -7.46 -8.28
N THR A 98 18.02 -6.26 -8.45
CA THR A 98 17.43 -5.06 -7.85
C THR A 98 16.09 -4.67 -8.48
N GLY A 99 15.94 -4.86 -9.79
CA GLY A 99 14.67 -4.70 -10.49
C GLY A 99 13.63 -5.73 -10.03
N GLY A 100 14.02 -6.98 -9.81
CA GLY A 100 13.15 -8.01 -9.24
C GLY A 100 12.68 -7.66 -7.82
N ILE A 101 13.58 -7.22 -6.94
CA ILE A 101 13.24 -6.78 -5.58
C ILE A 101 12.28 -5.58 -5.63
N LEU A 102 12.58 -4.60 -6.47
CA LEU A 102 11.72 -3.43 -6.64
C LEU A 102 10.31 -3.82 -7.11
N GLY A 103 10.21 -4.67 -8.13
CA GLY A 103 8.94 -5.17 -8.65
C GLY A 103 8.14 -5.94 -7.60
N PHE A 104 8.81 -6.78 -6.81
CA PHE A 104 8.20 -7.55 -5.74
C PHE A 104 7.46 -6.65 -4.73
N PHE A 105 8.12 -5.63 -4.22
CA PHE A 105 7.53 -4.75 -3.21
C PHE A 105 6.56 -3.73 -3.79
N MET A 106 6.88 -3.09 -4.91
CA MET A 106 5.98 -2.09 -5.52
C MET A 106 4.67 -2.70 -6.00
N THR A 107 4.72 -3.84 -6.68
CA THR A 107 3.51 -4.54 -7.11
C THR A 107 2.78 -5.17 -5.92
N GLY A 108 3.52 -5.68 -4.92
CA GLY A 108 2.94 -6.19 -3.68
C GLY A 108 2.17 -5.15 -2.88
N TYR A 109 2.55 -3.88 -3.01
CA TYR A 109 1.81 -2.77 -2.39
C TYR A 109 0.42 -2.56 -2.99
N LEU A 110 0.19 -2.87 -4.27
CA LEU A 110 -1.08 -2.59 -4.94
C LEU A 110 -2.29 -3.22 -4.23
N PRO A 111 -2.35 -4.55 -4.00
CA PRO A 111 -3.47 -5.14 -3.29
C PRO A 111 -3.59 -4.61 -1.85
N LEU A 112 -2.47 -4.40 -1.15
CA LEU A 112 -2.47 -3.85 0.20
C LEU A 112 -3.10 -2.45 0.26
N GLY A 113 -2.75 -1.59 -0.69
CA GLY A 113 -3.27 -0.23 -0.78
C GLY A 113 -4.77 -0.21 -1.06
N PHE A 114 -5.24 -1.06 -1.98
CA PHE A 114 -6.67 -1.17 -2.29
C PHE A 114 -7.48 -1.71 -1.10
N GLU A 115 -7.03 -2.79 -0.45
CA GLU A 115 -7.67 -3.35 0.73
C GLU A 115 -7.72 -2.35 1.90
N PHE A 116 -6.62 -1.66 2.16
CA PHE A 116 -6.56 -0.63 3.19
C PHE A 116 -7.50 0.54 2.88
N ALA A 117 -7.63 0.91 1.61
CA ALA A 117 -8.55 1.95 1.20
C ALA A 117 -10.02 1.56 1.41
N VAL A 118 -10.41 0.37 0.98
CA VAL A 118 -11.76 -0.17 1.18
C VAL A 118 -12.10 -0.25 2.66
N GLU A 119 -11.14 -0.66 3.50
CA GLU A 119 -11.32 -0.74 4.95
C GLU A 119 -11.62 0.61 5.60
N ILE A 120 -10.93 1.68 5.16
CA ILE A 120 -11.12 3.02 5.72
C ILE A 120 -12.33 3.74 5.12
N THR A 121 -12.69 3.48 3.87
CA THR A 121 -13.78 4.19 3.17
C THR A 121 -15.16 3.61 3.46
N TYR A 122 -15.24 2.49 4.16
CA TYR A 122 -16.54 1.92 4.54
C TYR A 122 -17.45 3.00 5.21
N PRO A 123 -18.75 3.14 4.87
CA PRO A 123 -19.62 2.21 4.12
C PRO A 123 -19.72 2.45 2.60
N GLU A 124 -18.82 3.23 2.00
CA GLU A 124 -18.81 3.42 0.55
C GLU A 124 -18.64 2.09 -0.21
N SER A 125 -19.18 2.00 -1.42
CA SER A 125 -19.05 0.80 -2.22
C SER A 125 -17.59 0.55 -2.61
N GLU A 126 -17.15 -0.71 -2.55
CA GLU A 126 -15.79 -1.13 -2.94
C GLU A 126 -15.46 -0.72 -4.38
N GLY A 127 -16.46 -0.80 -5.28
CA GLY A 127 -16.29 -0.38 -6.68
C GLY A 127 -16.03 1.12 -6.83
N THR A 128 -16.74 1.96 -6.07
CA THR A 128 -16.53 3.42 -6.09
C THR A 128 -15.17 3.79 -5.53
N SER A 129 -14.79 3.22 -4.39
CA SER A 129 -13.48 3.45 -3.76
C SER A 129 -12.34 3.02 -4.66
N SER A 130 -12.40 1.79 -5.20
CA SER A 130 -11.38 1.26 -6.11
C SER A 130 -11.31 2.02 -7.42
N GLY A 131 -12.44 2.43 -7.99
CA GLY A 131 -12.49 3.25 -9.20
C GLY A 131 -11.82 4.61 -9.01
N LEU A 132 -12.09 5.28 -7.88
CA LEU A 132 -11.48 6.57 -7.55
C LEU A 132 -9.97 6.44 -7.30
N LEU A 133 -9.55 5.37 -6.62
CA LEU A 133 -8.13 5.06 -6.42
C LEU A 133 -7.41 4.82 -7.74
N ASN A 134 -8.02 4.06 -8.65
CA ASN A 134 -7.43 3.80 -9.96
C ASN A 134 -7.34 5.07 -10.79
N ALA A 135 -8.35 5.95 -10.75
CA ALA A 135 -8.30 7.25 -11.42
C ALA A 135 -7.15 8.12 -10.87
N ALA A 136 -6.98 8.19 -9.55
CA ALA A 136 -5.88 8.90 -8.92
C ALA A 136 -4.52 8.31 -9.35
N ALA A 137 -4.38 6.98 -9.36
CA ALA A 137 -3.18 6.29 -9.79
C ALA A 137 -2.81 6.61 -11.24
N GLN A 138 -3.78 6.69 -12.14
CA GLN A 138 -3.56 7.07 -13.54
C GLN A 138 -3.10 8.52 -13.68
N ILE A 139 -3.72 9.45 -12.96
CA ILE A 139 -3.32 10.87 -12.97
C ILE A 139 -1.88 11.04 -12.49
N PHE A 140 -1.53 10.42 -11.35
CA PHE A 140 -0.16 10.44 -10.84
C PHE A 140 0.81 9.71 -11.77
N GLY A 141 0.40 8.59 -12.37
CA GLY A 141 1.19 7.85 -13.34
C GLY A 141 1.58 8.68 -14.55
N ILE A 142 0.63 9.38 -15.15
CA ILE A 142 0.89 10.29 -16.28
C ILE A 142 1.83 11.40 -15.87
N TRP A 143 1.55 12.06 -14.75
CA TRP A 143 2.36 13.18 -14.27
C TRP A 143 3.80 12.77 -13.95
N PHE A 144 3.98 11.67 -13.21
CA PHE A 144 5.30 11.15 -12.88
C PHE A 144 6.08 10.69 -14.11
N THR A 145 5.42 10.01 -15.05
CA THR A 145 6.06 9.55 -16.29
C THR A 145 6.56 10.72 -17.12
N LEU A 146 5.76 11.78 -17.26
CA LEU A 146 6.16 12.98 -17.99
C LEU A 146 7.28 13.73 -17.28
N ALA A 147 7.18 13.92 -15.97
CA ALA A 147 8.21 14.62 -15.19
C ALA A 147 9.51 13.82 -15.13
N GLN A 148 9.47 12.53 -14.85
CA GLN A 148 10.64 11.66 -14.83
C GLN A 148 11.28 11.58 -16.23
N GLY A 149 10.49 11.37 -17.29
CA GLY A 149 10.98 11.30 -18.65
C GLY A 149 11.68 12.59 -19.08
N LYS A 150 11.13 13.75 -18.70
CA LYS A 150 11.78 15.03 -18.95
C LYS A 150 13.09 15.18 -18.19
N LEU A 151 13.12 14.84 -16.90
CA LEU A 151 14.36 14.88 -16.11
C LEU A 151 15.42 13.94 -16.64
N MET A 152 15.04 12.77 -17.14
CA MET A 152 15.94 11.82 -17.79
C MET A 152 16.52 12.36 -19.11
N SER A 153 15.71 13.08 -19.88
CA SER A 153 16.15 13.66 -21.15
C SER A 153 17.02 14.89 -20.97
N ASP A 154 16.73 15.71 -19.96
CA ASP A 154 17.44 16.98 -19.72
C ASP A 154 18.75 16.77 -18.92
N TYR A 155 18.82 15.73 -18.10
CA TYR A 155 19.96 15.44 -17.21
C TYR A 155 20.42 13.98 -17.34
N ASP A 156 19.83 13.05 -16.55
CA ASP A 156 20.27 11.67 -16.42
C ASP A 156 19.12 10.81 -15.83
N PRO A 157 19.04 9.51 -16.14
CA PRO A 157 18.11 8.60 -15.47
C PRO A 157 18.15 8.65 -13.94
N MET A 158 19.34 8.87 -13.36
CA MET A 158 19.49 9.04 -11.92
C MET A 158 18.67 10.22 -11.37
N ALA A 159 18.65 11.37 -12.07
CA ALA A 159 17.87 12.53 -11.65
C ALA A 159 16.36 12.23 -11.66
N GLY A 160 15.85 11.53 -12.67
CA GLY A 160 14.47 11.10 -12.73
C GLY A 160 14.08 10.13 -11.61
N ASN A 161 14.97 9.20 -11.29
CA ASN A 161 14.76 8.23 -10.21
C ASN A 161 14.80 8.88 -8.82
N ILE A 162 15.72 9.84 -8.59
CA ILE A 162 15.77 10.62 -7.35
C ILE A 162 14.49 11.43 -7.16
N PHE A 163 13.94 11.99 -8.22
CA PHE A 163 12.63 12.66 -8.19
C PHE A 163 11.53 11.74 -7.66
N LEU A 164 11.45 10.51 -8.17
CA LEU A 164 10.48 9.51 -7.66
C LEU A 164 10.76 9.13 -6.21
N CYS A 165 12.03 8.95 -5.83
CA CYS A 165 12.41 8.66 -4.45
C CYS A 165 11.96 9.77 -3.50
N ALA A 166 12.07 11.03 -3.88
CA ALA A 166 11.62 12.17 -3.07
C ALA A 166 10.10 12.12 -2.84
N TRP A 167 9.32 11.81 -3.87
CA TRP A 167 7.87 11.63 -3.75
C TRP A 167 7.48 10.41 -2.91
N MET A 168 8.17 9.30 -3.08
CA MET A 168 7.97 8.11 -2.26
C MET A 168 8.31 8.36 -0.79
N PHE A 169 9.37 9.13 -0.51
CA PHE A 169 9.72 9.52 0.85
C PHE A 169 8.62 10.39 1.50
N LEU A 170 8.09 11.35 0.76
CA LEU A 170 6.92 12.12 1.19
C LEU A 170 5.73 11.17 1.50
N GLY A 171 5.50 10.18 0.65
CA GLY A 171 4.46 9.17 0.84
C GLY A 171 4.64 8.36 2.13
N ILE A 172 5.88 8.01 2.52
CA ILE A 172 6.16 7.31 3.80
C ILE A 172 5.73 8.19 4.98
N ILE A 173 6.13 9.46 4.99
CA ILE A 173 5.78 10.40 6.06
C ILE A 173 4.27 10.52 6.19
N LEU A 174 3.57 10.71 5.08
CA LEU A 174 2.12 10.84 5.06
C LEU A 174 1.43 9.54 5.49
N THR A 175 1.93 8.36 5.09
CA THR A 175 1.39 7.06 5.51
C THR A 175 1.54 6.87 7.03
N ALA A 176 2.67 7.27 7.60
CA ALA A 176 2.89 7.20 9.03
C ALA A 176 1.91 8.10 9.83
N LEU A 177 1.52 9.25 9.25
CA LEU A 177 0.60 10.21 9.86
C LEU A 177 -0.88 9.79 9.78
N ILE A 178 -1.25 8.86 8.91
CA ILE A 178 -2.63 8.37 8.83
C ILE A 178 -3.00 7.63 10.13
N LYS A 179 -4.10 8.05 10.75
CA LYS A 179 -4.71 7.29 11.83
C LYS A 179 -5.37 6.03 11.27
N SER A 180 -5.06 4.87 11.83
CA SER A 180 -5.68 3.59 11.46
C SER A 180 -7.08 3.50 12.09
N ASP A 181 -8.07 4.12 11.48
CA ASP A 181 -9.47 3.92 11.82
C ASP A 181 -10.04 2.83 10.90
N LEU A 182 -9.99 1.58 11.36
CA LEU A 182 -10.44 0.40 10.63
C LEU A 182 -11.97 0.29 10.71
N ARG A 183 -12.68 1.13 9.97
CA ARG A 183 -14.15 1.28 10.08
C ARG A 183 -14.90 0.00 9.75
N ARG A 184 -14.52 -0.69 8.67
CA ARG A 184 -15.15 -1.94 8.26
C ARG A 184 -14.94 -3.04 9.31
N HIS A 185 -13.72 -3.20 9.79
CA HIS A 185 -13.38 -4.17 10.82
C HIS A 185 -14.11 -3.88 12.13
N ASN A 186 -14.14 -2.62 12.57
CA ASN A 186 -14.82 -2.19 13.78
C ASN A 186 -16.34 -2.44 13.73
N ILE A 187 -16.97 -2.20 12.57
CA ILE A 187 -18.41 -2.46 12.40
C ILE A 187 -18.69 -3.97 12.37
N ASN A 188 -17.87 -4.76 11.67
CA ASN A 188 -18.03 -6.21 11.60
C ASN A 188 -17.83 -6.90 12.97
N MET A 189 -17.04 -6.28 13.86
CA MET A 189 -16.83 -6.75 15.23
C MET A 189 -17.85 -6.18 16.23
N GLY A 190 -18.83 -5.37 15.78
CA GLY A 190 -19.81 -4.70 16.66
C GLY A 190 -19.20 -3.64 17.56
N LEU A 191 -17.99 -3.13 17.21
CA LEU A 191 -17.20 -2.22 18.03
C LEU A 191 -17.39 -0.74 17.64
N THR A 192 -18.56 -0.33 17.18
CA THR A 192 -18.85 1.11 17.12
C THR A 192 -18.97 1.65 18.54
N ASN A 193 -18.33 2.79 18.82
CA ASN A 193 -18.32 3.41 20.16
C ASN A 193 -19.72 3.73 20.73
N GLY A 194 -20.77 3.60 19.91
CA GLY A 194 -22.17 3.63 20.32
C GLY A 194 -22.67 2.28 20.84
N ASP A 195 -22.25 1.17 20.20
CA ASP A 195 -22.74 -0.16 20.53
C ASP A 195 -22.10 -0.73 21.80
N ILE A 196 -20.84 -0.38 22.09
CA ILE A 196 -20.17 -0.76 23.35
C ILE A 196 -20.92 -0.17 24.54
N LYS A 197 -21.42 1.08 24.46
CA LYS A 197 -22.24 1.67 25.51
C LYS A 197 -23.61 1.04 25.58
N ALA A 198 -24.24 0.70 24.45
CA ALA A 198 -25.55 0.07 24.41
C ALA A 198 -25.48 -1.37 24.96
N VAL A 199 -24.51 -2.19 24.50
CA VAL A 199 -24.31 -3.56 24.99
C VAL A 199 -23.95 -3.58 26.49
N THR A 200 -23.16 -2.62 26.96
CA THR A 200 -22.81 -2.52 28.38
C THR A 200 -24.01 -2.08 29.21
N VAL A 201 -24.86 -1.19 28.69
CA VAL A 201 -26.10 -0.77 29.38
C VAL A 201 -27.13 -1.88 29.37
N ASP A 202 -27.32 -2.58 28.23
CA ASP A 202 -28.27 -3.71 28.14
C ASP A 202 -27.82 -4.90 29.00
N SER A 203 -26.52 -5.21 29.03
CA SER A 203 -25.99 -6.26 29.92
C SER A 203 -26.11 -5.90 31.39
N LEU A 204 -25.98 -4.62 31.75
CA LEU A 204 -26.21 -4.14 33.11
C LEU A 204 -27.69 -4.11 33.49
N MET A 205 -28.60 -3.86 32.54
CA MET A 205 -30.04 -3.95 32.75
C MET A 205 -30.54 -5.38 32.85
N ASP A 206 -29.97 -6.31 32.12
CA ASP A 206 -30.35 -7.74 32.15
C ASP A 206 -29.82 -8.42 33.43
N GLN A 207 -28.78 -7.93 34.08
CA GLN A 207 -28.31 -8.41 35.37
C GLN A 207 -29.15 -7.90 36.56
N LYS A 208 -29.82 -6.74 36.43
CA LYS A 208 -30.61 -6.16 37.50
C LYS A 208 -31.82 -6.98 37.97
N PRO A 209 -32.61 -7.61 37.06
CA PRO A 209 -33.74 -8.49 37.50
C PRO A 209 -33.28 -9.77 38.17
N ARG A 210 -32.14 -10.36 37.76
CA ARG A 210 -31.61 -11.59 38.37
C ARG A 210 -31.16 -11.42 39.81
N VAL A 211 -30.51 -10.30 40.13
CA VAL A 211 -30.04 -10.01 41.48
C VAL A 211 -31.23 -9.78 42.44
N VAL A 212 -32.27 -9.11 41.93
CA VAL A 212 -33.51 -8.89 42.71
C VAL A 212 -34.28 -10.19 42.97
N MET A 213 -34.30 -11.15 42.00
CA MET A 213 -34.91 -12.45 42.20
C MET A 213 -34.15 -13.35 43.18
N LEU A 214 -32.81 -13.29 43.17
CA LEU A 214 -31.98 -14.03 44.12
C LEU A 214 -32.10 -13.49 45.53
N SER A 215 -32.23 -12.17 45.73
CA SER A 215 -32.47 -11.58 47.06
C SER A 215 -33.84 -11.90 47.60
N LYS A 216 -34.90 -11.94 46.75
CA LYS A 216 -36.24 -12.35 47.17
C LYS A 216 -36.36 -13.84 47.53
N GLN A 217 -35.59 -14.71 46.91
CA GLN A 217 -35.58 -16.14 47.27
C GLN A 217 -34.85 -16.42 48.58
N SER A 218 -33.87 -15.57 48.96
CA SER A 218 -33.19 -15.72 50.25
C SER A 218 -34.01 -15.21 51.45
N GLU A 219 -34.94 -14.27 51.22
CA GLU A 219 -35.85 -13.77 52.26
C GLU A 219 -37.10 -14.67 52.47
N SER A 220 -37.42 -15.57 51.51
CA SER A 220 -38.55 -16.50 51.66
C SER A 220 -38.16 -17.86 52.25
N SER A 221 -36.88 -18.04 52.61
CA SER A 221 -36.34 -19.28 53.22
C SER A 221 -35.84 -19.09 54.65
N LEU A 222 -36.25 -18.00 55.32
CA LEU A 222 -36.15 -17.73 56.76
C LEU A 222 -37.55 -17.66 57.32
#